data_c644c92fde4dceb65bca8279a50a5306
#
_entry.id   c644c92fde4dceb65bca8279a50a5306
#
_cell.length_a   1.000
_cell.length_b   1.000
_cell.length_c   1.000
_cell.angle_alpha   90.00
_cell.angle_beta   90.00
_cell.angle_gamma   90.00
#
_symmetry.space_group_name_H-M   'P 1'
#
loop_
_entity.id
_entity.type
_entity.pdbx_description
1 polymer ?
#
loop_
_entity_poly.entity_id
_entity_poly.type
_entity_poly.pdbx_seq_one_letter_code
_entity_poly.pdbx_strand_id
1 'polypeptide(L)'
;FYDPYQFTMMNHDETWSNVFLYWGKDNHVSGSIHNATGYEEDYVKQQFQKMKTAYADKGIPVIVGEYSAMKRAKEDKIEGTSELAYPDIDQEMHNKSRSYWNEVVTREAKNHGCVPFYWETGGDMNRGTGTAKEAYAIEGIMKGAAAGQYPY
;
A
#
# COMPACT_ATOMS: atom_id res chain seq x y z
N PHE A 1 1.41 8.09 -4.62
CA PHE A 1 2.24 7.70 -3.48
C PHE A 1 2.46 6.18 -3.51
N TYR A 2 3.71 5.73 -3.62
CA TYR A 2 4.07 4.33 -3.80
C TYR A 2 5.24 3.87 -2.90
N ASP A 3 5.52 4.58 -1.82
CA ASP A 3 6.58 4.17 -0.90
C ASP A 3 6.09 3.14 0.14
N PRO A 4 6.88 2.08 0.40
CA PRO A 4 8.10 1.73 -0.32
C PRO A 4 7.80 1.03 -1.65
N TYR A 5 8.50 1.40 -2.70
CA TYR A 5 8.33 0.81 -4.03
C TYR A 5 8.50 -0.72 -4.02
N GLN A 6 9.40 -1.24 -3.19
CA GLN A 6 9.61 -2.67 -2.99
C GLN A 6 8.35 -3.44 -2.57
N PHE A 7 7.43 -2.78 -1.89
CA PHE A 7 6.15 -3.36 -1.49
C PHE A 7 5.05 -3.11 -2.52
N THR A 8 5.01 -1.92 -3.07
CA THR A 8 3.86 -1.45 -3.85
C THR A 8 3.91 -1.79 -5.33
N MET A 9 5.10 -1.73 -5.95
CA MET A 9 5.24 -1.79 -7.42
C MET A 9 6.35 -2.72 -7.90
N MET A 10 7.37 -3.02 -7.09
CA MET A 10 8.54 -3.77 -7.53
C MET A 10 8.20 -5.22 -7.89
N ASN A 11 8.68 -5.68 -9.03
CA ASN A 11 8.62 -7.07 -9.44
C ASN A 11 9.77 -7.88 -8.81
N HIS A 12 9.61 -9.22 -8.73
CA HIS A 12 10.62 -10.10 -8.13
C HIS A 12 11.96 -10.09 -8.91
N ASP A 13 11.90 -9.88 -10.20
CA ASP A 13 13.06 -9.82 -11.11
C ASP A 13 13.81 -8.48 -11.09
N GLU A 14 13.33 -7.48 -10.36
CA GLU A 14 14.04 -6.22 -10.19
C GLU A 14 15.31 -6.41 -9.35
N THR A 15 16.44 -5.94 -9.84
CA THR A 15 17.76 -6.27 -9.28
C THR A 15 18.29 -5.28 -8.25
N TRP A 16 17.67 -4.11 -8.09
CA TRP A 16 18.19 -3.03 -7.27
C TRP A 16 17.78 -3.09 -5.81
N SER A 17 16.83 -3.94 -5.44
CA SER A 17 16.42 -4.13 -4.06
C SER A 17 15.62 -5.43 -3.87
N ASN A 18 15.50 -5.87 -2.62
CA ASN A 18 14.64 -7.00 -2.28
C ASN A 18 13.15 -6.61 -2.29
N VAL A 19 12.30 -7.49 -2.80
CA VAL A 19 10.84 -7.31 -2.75
C VAL A 19 10.34 -7.49 -1.32
N PHE A 20 9.53 -6.57 -0.84
CA PHE A 20 8.82 -6.72 0.43
C PHE A 20 7.45 -7.38 0.20
N LEU A 21 7.17 -8.43 0.95
CA LEU A 21 5.87 -9.09 1.00
C LEU A 21 5.06 -8.66 2.22
N TYR A 22 5.76 -8.21 3.28
CA TYR A 22 5.17 -7.90 4.57
C TYR A 22 5.54 -6.47 4.97
N TRP A 23 4.51 -5.64 5.18
CA TRP A 23 4.64 -4.24 5.54
C TRP A 23 3.78 -3.92 6.77
N GLY A 24 4.31 -3.01 7.62
CA GLY A 24 3.76 -2.66 8.92
C GLY A 24 4.42 -3.47 10.02
N LYS A 25 4.89 -2.78 11.06
CA LYS A 25 5.72 -3.35 12.14
C LYS A 25 5.11 -4.60 12.78
N ASP A 26 3.78 -4.65 12.87
CA ASP A 26 3.05 -5.78 13.47
C ASP A 26 2.69 -6.87 12.44
N ASN A 27 3.04 -6.69 11.18
CA ASN A 27 2.76 -7.63 10.09
C ASN A 27 4.01 -8.37 9.58
N HIS A 28 5.13 -8.25 10.28
CA HIS A 28 6.34 -8.97 9.91
C HIS A 28 6.21 -10.47 10.18
N VAL A 29 6.74 -11.28 9.27
CA VAL A 29 6.83 -12.74 9.42
C VAL A 29 8.21 -13.10 9.95
N SER A 30 8.26 -13.81 11.08
CA SER A 30 9.52 -14.17 11.76
C SER A 30 10.45 -14.93 10.80
N GLY A 31 11.68 -14.46 10.68
CA GLY A 31 12.70 -15.07 9.81
C GLY A 31 12.56 -14.80 8.32
N SER A 32 11.52 -14.09 7.87
CA SER A 32 11.38 -13.74 6.45
C SER A 32 12.35 -12.62 6.05
N ILE A 33 13.03 -12.82 4.92
CA ILE A 33 13.85 -11.78 4.28
C ILE A 33 12.99 -10.75 3.54
N HIS A 34 11.70 -11.02 3.37
CA HIS A 34 10.75 -10.16 2.68
C HIS A 34 9.96 -9.22 3.59
N ASN A 35 10.34 -9.11 4.86
CA ASN A 35 9.82 -8.06 5.73
C ASN A 35 10.31 -6.69 5.27
N ALA A 36 9.47 -5.66 5.37
CA ALA A 36 9.91 -4.29 5.13
C ALA A 36 11.04 -3.92 6.12
N THR A 37 12.10 -3.33 5.61
CA THR A 37 13.27 -2.91 6.40
C THR A 37 13.31 -1.39 6.61
N GLY A 38 12.26 -0.69 6.20
CA GLY A 38 12.09 0.76 6.34
C GLY A 38 10.85 1.24 5.60
N TYR A 39 10.64 2.54 5.63
CA TYR A 39 9.51 3.22 4.96
C TYR A 39 8.14 2.73 5.44
N GLU A 40 8.02 2.38 6.73
CA GLU A 40 6.78 1.95 7.34
C GLU A 40 5.95 3.13 7.87
N GLU A 41 5.10 2.93 8.87
CA GLU A 41 4.07 3.86 9.34
C GLU A 41 4.60 5.28 9.59
N ASP A 42 5.72 5.39 10.31
CA ASP A 42 6.30 6.68 10.67
C ASP A 42 6.79 7.46 9.45
N TYR A 43 7.32 6.74 8.45
CA TYR A 43 7.74 7.35 7.20
C TYR A 43 6.54 7.90 6.42
N VAL A 44 5.49 7.09 6.25
CA VAL A 44 4.25 7.51 5.55
C VAL A 44 3.69 8.78 6.20
N LYS A 45 3.55 8.78 7.53
CA LYS A 45 3.11 9.94 8.29
C LYS A 45 3.97 11.17 8.04
N GLN A 46 5.29 11.01 8.06
CA GLN A 46 6.24 12.11 7.83
C GLN A 46 6.11 12.71 6.42
N GLN A 47 5.88 11.88 5.38
CA GLN A 47 5.70 12.41 4.02
C GLN A 47 4.44 13.28 3.93
N PHE A 48 3.31 12.82 4.48
CA PHE A 48 2.08 13.62 4.51
C PHE A 48 2.20 14.86 5.40
N GLN A 49 2.92 14.79 6.51
CA GLN A 49 3.21 15.98 7.33
C GLN A 49 4.02 17.04 6.55
N LYS A 50 4.96 16.62 5.69
CA LYS A 50 5.68 17.57 4.81
C LYS A 50 4.72 18.27 3.85
N MET A 51 3.80 17.52 3.24
CA MET A 51 2.79 18.09 2.34
C MET A 51 1.85 19.06 3.06
N LYS A 52 1.41 18.68 4.26
CA LYS A 52 0.60 19.57 5.11
C LYS A 52 1.30 20.89 5.36
N THR A 53 2.51 20.85 5.89
CA THR A 53 3.30 22.05 6.24
C THR A 53 3.63 22.90 5.00
N ALA A 54 3.97 22.26 3.88
CA ALA A 54 4.37 22.97 2.67
C ALA A 54 3.19 23.65 1.95
N TYR A 55 1.99 23.03 1.99
CA TYR A 55 0.87 23.40 1.15
C TYR A 55 -0.47 23.54 1.90
N ALA A 56 -0.96 22.47 2.54
CA ALA A 56 -2.32 22.45 3.08
C ALA A 56 -2.55 23.50 4.16
N ASP A 57 -1.59 23.70 5.08
CA ASP A 57 -1.66 24.76 6.11
C ASP A 57 -1.64 26.19 5.52
N LYS A 58 -1.31 26.33 4.25
CA LYS A 58 -1.34 27.60 3.52
C LYS A 58 -2.58 27.75 2.64
N GLY A 59 -3.55 26.86 2.78
CA GLY A 59 -4.77 26.87 1.98
C GLY A 59 -4.60 26.37 0.54
N ILE A 60 -3.48 25.70 0.24
CA ILE A 60 -3.22 25.11 -1.08
C ILE A 60 -3.69 23.65 -1.05
N PRO A 61 -4.69 23.24 -1.86
CA PRO A 61 -5.16 21.86 -1.91
C PRO A 61 -4.05 20.88 -2.34
N VAL A 62 -3.96 19.76 -1.65
CA VAL A 62 -3.03 18.67 -1.99
C VAL A 62 -3.81 17.43 -2.40
N ILE A 63 -3.57 16.95 -3.60
CA ILE A 63 -4.17 15.73 -4.14
C ILE A 63 -3.09 14.67 -4.25
N VAL A 64 -3.33 13.50 -3.64
CA VAL A 64 -2.58 12.26 -3.89
C VAL A 64 -3.26 11.59 -5.07
N GLY A 65 -2.81 11.88 -6.30
CA GLY A 65 -3.48 11.47 -7.52
C GLY A 65 -3.53 9.95 -7.70
N GLU A 66 -2.58 9.23 -7.10
CA GLU A 66 -2.51 7.78 -7.15
C GLU A 66 -1.87 7.19 -5.89
N TYR A 67 -2.41 6.11 -5.38
CA TYR A 67 -1.75 5.19 -4.46
C TYR A 67 -2.36 3.79 -4.60
N SER A 68 -1.55 2.75 -4.51
CA SER A 68 -1.95 1.35 -4.57
C SER A 68 -0.80 0.47 -4.09
N ALA A 69 -1.10 -0.75 -3.66
CA ALA A 69 -0.11 -1.77 -3.36
C ALA A 69 -0.37 -3.02 -4.21
N MET A 70 0.67 -3.51 -4.89
CA MET A 70 0.59 -4.67 -5.76
C MET A 70 0.15 -5.91 -4.97
N LYS A 71 -0.81 -6.66 -5.51
CA LYS A 71 -1.13 -8.00 -5.04
C LYS A 71 -0.05 -8.98 -5.52
N ARG A 72 0.39 -9.85 -4.61
CA ARG A 72 1.28 -10.97 -4.93
C ARG A 72 0.66 -12.27 -4.43
N ALA A 73 0.87 -13.32 -5.20
CA ALA A 73 0.29 -14.62 -4.92
C ALA A 73 1.35 -15.73 -5.05
N LYS A 74 1.11 -16.87 -4.41
CA LYS A 74 2.00 -18.02 -4.45
C LYS A 74 2.23 -18.57 -5.86
N GLU A 75 1.23 -18.43 -6.72
CA GLU A 75 1.25 -18.85 -8.13
C GLU A 75 1.95 -17.88 -9.07
N ASP A 76 2.32 -16.69 -8.60
CA ASP A 76 3.02 -15.71 -9.43
C ASP A 76 4.40 -16.25 -9.86
N LYS A 77 4.76 -15.96 -11.09
CA LYS A 77 6.01 -16.41 -11.69
C LYS A 77 6.95 -15.24 -11.90
N ILE A 78 8.26 -15.55 -11.87
CA ILE A 78 9.28 -14.63 -12.34
C ILE A 78 9.05 -14.40 -13.83
N GLU A 79 9.02 -13.15 -14.24
CA GLU A 79 8.74 -12.77 -15.62
C GLU A 79 9.66 -13.49 -16.64
N GLY A 80 9.06 -14.04 -17.67
CA GLY A 80 9.80 -14.79 -18.70
C GLY A 80 10.25 -16.20 -18.30
N THR A 81 9.89 -16.70 -17.11
CA THR A 81 10.28 -18.02 -16.62
C THR A 81 9.07 -18.88 -16.21
N SER A 82 9.33 -20.14 -15.83
CA SER A 82 8.35 -21.03 -15.20
C SER A 82 8.49 -21.07 -13.66
N GLU A 83 9.48 -20.38 -13.10
CA GLU A 83 9.78 -20.39 -11.68
C GLU A 83 8.80 -19.54 -10.90
N LEU A 84 8.40 -20.00 -9.70
CA LEU A 84 7.56 -19.23 -8.80
C LEU A 84 8.33 -18.07 -8.19
N ALA A 85 7.75 -16.88 -8.24
CA ALA A 85 8.35 -15.68 -7.67
C ALA A 85 8.33 -15.71 -6.13
N TYR A 86 7.26 -16.24 -5.54
CA TYR A 86 7.02 -16.20 -4.09
C TYR A 86 6.55 -17.56 -3.54
N PRO A 87 7.36 -18.65 -3.66
CA PRO A 87 6.92 -20.00 -3.31
C PRO A 87 6.54 -20.15 -1.82
N ASP A 88 7.18 -19.36 -0.95
CA ASP A 88 7.04 -19.43 0.50
C ASP A 88 6.23 -18.24 1.09
N ILE A 89 5.45 -17.53 0.26
CA ILE A 89 4.64 -16.43 0.73
C ILE A 89 3.60 -16.89 1.77
N ASP A 90 3.56 -16.22 2.91
CA ASP A 90 2.38 -16.24 3.79
C ASP A 90 1.32 -15.32 3.19
N GLN A 91 0.38 -15.93 2.47
CA GLN A 91 -0.63 -15.19 1.71
C GLN A 91 -1.56 -14.38 2.60
N GLU A 92 -1.90 -14.90 3.78
CA GLU A 92 -2.76 -14.19 4.72
C GLU A 92 -2.05 -12.94 5.26
N MET A 93 -0.79 -13.09 5.67
CA MET A 93 0.00 -11.96 6.17
C MET A 93 0.30 -10.94 5.07
N HIS A 94 0.55 -11.38 3.83
CA HIS A 94 0.67 -10.46 2.70
C HIS A 94 -0.61 -9.66 2.45
N ASN A 95 -1.77 -10.32 2.44
CA ASN A 95 -3.06 -9.67 2.27
C ASN A 95 -3.34 -8.68 3.41
N LYS A 96 -3.01 -9.05 4.65
CA LYS A 96 -3.12 -8.18 5.83
C LYS A 96 -2.20 -6.96 5.71
N SER A 97 -0.95 -7.16 5.30
CA SER A 97 0.00 -6.07 5.06
C SER A 97 -0.51 -5.10 3.98
N ARG A 98 -1.08 -5.62 2.91
CA ARG A 98 -1.65 -4.83 1.81
C ARG A 98 -2.87 -4.02 2.27
N SER A 99 -3.78 -4.64 3.02
CA SER A 99 -4.91 -3.95 3.66
C SER A 99 -4.44 -2.83 4.57
N TYR A 100 -3.48 -3.12 5.42
CA TYR A 100 -2.96 -2.17 6.40
C TYR A 100 -2.21 -1.00 5.77
N TRP A 101 -1.41 -1.24 4.72
CA TRP A 101 -0.76 -0.17 3.97
C TRP A 101 -1.79 0.79 3.36
N ASN A 102 -2.85 0.27 2.72
CA ASN A 102 -3.93 1.08 2.19
C ASN A 102 -4.64 1.89 3.29
N GLU A 103 -4.88 1.28 4.46
CA GLU A 103 -5.45 1.95 5.62
C GLU A 103 -4.57 3.13 6.08
N VAL A 104 -3.27 2.87 6.28
CA VAL A 104 -2.33 3.89 6.79
C VAL A 104 -2.23 5.05 5.79
N VAL A 105 -2.03 4.78 4.50
CA VAL A 105 -1.91 5.84 3.48
C VAL A 105 -3.18 6.67 3.41
N THR A 106 -4.36 6.04 3.39
CA THR A 106 -5.64 6.76 3.33
C THR A 106 -5.86 7.62 4.58
N ARG A 107 -5.61 7.07 5.76
CA ARG A 107 -5.75 7.75 7.05
C ARG A 107 -4.80 8.94 7.16
N GLU A 108 -3.52 8.71 6.89
CA GLU A 108 -2.51 9.76 7.03
C GLU A 108 -2.66 10.86 5.99
N ALA A 109 -3.07 10.53 4.76
CA ALA A 109 -3.44 11.56 3.78
C ALA A 109 -4.53 12.48 4.31
N LYS A 110 -5.64 11.92 4.79
CA LYS A 110 -6.75 12.71 5.37
C LYS A 110 -6.32 13.52 6.59
N ASN A 111 -5.60 12.91 7.55
CA ASN A 111 -5.14 13.59 8.77
C ASN A 111 -4.24 14.80 8.47
N HIS A 112 -3.63 14.81 7.30
CA HIS A 112 -2.72 15.88 6.88
C HIS A 112 -3.30 16.78 5.79
N GLY A 113 -4.63 16.74 5.58
CA GLY A 113 -5.32 17.64 4.63
C GLY A 113 -5.11 17.30 3.16
N CYS A 114 -4.65 16.08 2.84
CA CYS A 114 -4.50 15.60 1.48
C CYS A 114 -5.70 14.77 1.05
N VAL A 115 -6.11 14.85 -0.23
CA VAL A 115 -7.21 14.07 -0.80
C VAL A 115 -6.64 12.87 -1.56
N PRO A 116 -6.78 11.63 -1.04
CA PRO A 116 -6.23 10.45 -1.68
C PRO A 116 -7.17 9.87 -2.75
N PHE A 117 -6.60 9.50 -3.90
CA PHE A 117 -7.28 8.77 -4.98
C PHE A 117 -6.62 7.40 -5.16
N TYR A 118 -7.38 6.34 -4.92
CA TYR A 118 -6.90 4.98 -5.09
C TYR A 118 -6.76 4.62 -6.57
N TRP A 119 -5.60 4.08 -6.95
CA TRP A 119 -5.35 3.60 -8.31
C TRP A 119 -5.91 2.19 -8.47
N GLU A 120 -6.99 2.05 -9.27
CA GLU A 120 -7.68 0.79 -9.50
C GLU A 120 -7.82 0.53 -11.01
N THR A 121 -7.29 -0.59 -11.47
CA THR A 121 -7.25 -0.97 -12.89
C THR A 121 -8.23 -2.08 -13.29
N GLY A 122 -9.16 -2.45 -12.40
CA GLY A 122 -10.14 -3.53 -12.60
C GLY A 122 -9.74 -4.82 -11.85
N GLY A 123 -8.63 -4.83 -11.14
CA GLY A 123 -8.18 -5.95 -10.31
C GLY A 123 -8.90 -6.05 -8.96
N ASP A 124 -9.15 -4.91 -8.32
CA ASP A 124 -9.70 -4.85 -6.97
C ASP A 124 -11.24 -4.72 -6.93
N MET A 125 -11.83 -4.15 -7.98
CA MET A 125 -13.27 -3.91 -8.07
C MET A 125 -13.89 -4.52 -9.32
N ASN A 126 -15.06 -5.13 -9.17
CA ASN A 126 -15.92 -5.47 -10.30
C ASN A 126 -16.77 -4.24 -10.65
N ARG A 127 -16.39 -3.53 -11.72
CA ARG A 127 -17.08 -2.30 -12.13
C ARG A 127 -18.51 -2.54 -12.64
N GLY A 128 -18.81 -3.76 -13.10
CA GLY A 128 -20.14 -4.10 -13.59
C GLY A 128 -21.15 -4.35 -12.48
N THR A 129 -20.70 -4.86 -11.33
CA THR A 129 -21.55 -5.20 -10.18
C THR A 129 -21.36 -4.27 -9.00
N GLY A 130 -20.30 -3.46 -8.99
CA GLY A 130 -19.93 -2.60 -7.86
C GLY A 130 -19.42 -3.37 -6.63
N THR A 131 -19.00 -4.63 -6.80
CA THR A 131 -18.51 -5.47 -5.70
C THR A 131 -17.01 -5.56 -5.67
N ALA A 132 -16.42 -5.70 -4.46
CA ALA A 132 -15.01 -5.95 -4.29
C ALA A 132 -14.62 -7.34 -4.85
N LYS A 133 -13.56 -7.39 -5.65
CA LYS A 133 -12.83 -8.61 -6.02
C LYS A 133 -11.75 -8.92 -4.99
N GLU A 134 -11.06 -7.87 -4.52
CA GLU A 134 -10.02 -7.91 -3.50
C GLU A 134 -10.53 -7.22 -2.22
N ALA A 135 -11.22 -7.99 -1.38
CA ALA A 135 -11.83 -7.48 -0.16
C ALA A 135 -10.80 -6.79 0.77
N TYR A 136 -9.60 -7.33 0.89
CA TYR A 136 -8.54 -6.77 1.73
C TYR A 136 -8.13 -5.34 1.33
N ALA A 137 -7.97 -5.08 0.03
CA ALA A 137 -7.60 -3.75 -0.45
C ALA A 137 -8.68 -2.73 -0.11
N ILE A 138 -9.93 -3.05 -0.43
CA ILE A 138 -11.08 -2.16 -0.19
C ILE A 138 -11.34 -1.97 1.30
N GLU A 139 -11.23 -3.03 2.11
CA GLU A 139 -11.38 -2.95 3.58
C GLU A 139 -10.35 -1.99 4.19
N GLY A 140 -9.09 -2.06 3.80
CA GLY A 140 -8.04 -1.15 4.25
C GLY A 140 -8.37 0.31 3.92
N ILE A 141 -8.77 0.59 2.67
CA ILE A 141 -9.17 1.93 2.24
C ILE A 141 -10.33 2.45 3.10
N MET A 142 -11.36 1.63 3.29
CA MET A 142 -12.55 2.03 4.07
C MET A 142 -12.22 2.27 5.54
N LYS A 143 -11.36 1.43 6.16
CA LYS A 143 -10.87 1.65 7.53
C LYS A 143 -10.09 2.96 7.64
N GLY A 144 -9.17 3.21 6.72
CA GLY A 144 -8.40 4.45 6.68
C GLY A 144 -9.27 5.68 6.47
N ALA A 145 -10.27 5.58 5.59
CA ALA A 145 -11.23 6.66 5.36
C ALA A 145 -12.09 6.97 6.58
N ALA A 146 -12.50 5.94 7.34
CA ALA A 146 -13.27 6.11 8.57
C ALA A 146 -12.42 6.66 9.74
N ALA A 147 -11.18 6.22 9.87
CA ALA A 147 -10.28 6.64 10.96
C ALA A 147 -9.64 8.01 10.71
N GLY A 148 -9.40 8.37 9.46
CA GLY A 148 -8.79 9.65 9.11
C GLY A 148 -9.75 10.83 9.24
N GLN A 149 -9.24 11.99 9.67
CA GLN A 149 -10.01 13.22 9.83
C GLN A 149 -9.29 14.38 9.16
N TYR A 150 -10.00 15.15 8.36
CA TYR A 150 -9.43 16.37 7.81
C TYR A 150 -9.23 17.41 8.92
N PRO A 151 -8.11 18.14 8.94
CA PRO A 151 -7.77 19.07 10.03
C PRO A 151 -8.54 20.40 9.96
N TYR A 152 -9.41 20.60 8.98
CA TYR A 152 -10.20 21.82 8.78
C TYR A 152 -11.54 21.52 8.10
#